data_5b94e708e672bdfefb642fb9e806504c
#
_entry.id   5b94e708e672bdfefb642fb9e806504c
#
_cell.length_a   1.000
_cell.length_b   1.000
_cell.length_c   1.000
_cell.angle_alpha   90.00
_cell.angle_beta   90.00
_cell.angle_gamma   90.00
#
_symmetry.space_group_name_H-M   'P 1'
#
loop_
_entity.id
_entity.type
_entity.pdbx_description
1 polymer ?
#
loop_
_entity_poly.entity_id
_entity_poly.type
_entity_poly.pdbx_seq_one_letter_code
_entity_poly.pdbx_strand_id
1 'polypeptide(L)'
;MAAPILSNVTRLTSADLLKLKRYLIENVGRSMEGEELQLGDRFEFIKQRLGEVYVQTKVNLPEDIRKQVFDNILDELTGFGPIQPLLEDPDVSEVMVNGPKKIYIEKGGQLTKTPITFDDDDHVLRIIDRIILPLGRRVDADSPTVDARLPDGSRVNAVIRPVSIDGPCITIRKFRKDKLSVQQLVDYGSLTNHMAEFTRACVISRLNIVISGGTGSGKTTLLNVLSSFIPETERIVTIEDAAELQLQQDHILRMETKVANVDGTGAVTIRDLVRNSLRMRPDRIVIGECRGGEALDMLQAMNTGHDGSLTTLHANTPRDALSRLETMVLMSGMDLPLKVVRQQISSAVDLIIQQTRLKDGSRKVTAITEVVGMEGEIVVLTDIFKFEQTGIGQNGKILGELKPTGIRPIFGPRLEAAGFKLGAEIFMPAGGLNLGQRR
;
A
#
# COMPACT_ATOMS: atom_id res chain seq x y z
N MET A 1 6.51 42.44 -18.30
CA MET A 1 6.26 42.28 -19.77
C MET A 1 4.86 42.82 -20.08
N ALA A 2 4.66 43.48 -21.24
CA ALA A 2 3.34 43.96 -21.65
C ALA A 2 2.41 42.77 -21.93
N ALA A 3 1.11 42.92 -21.58
CA ALA A 3 0.11 41.90 -21.86
C ALA A 3 0.13 41.51 -23.34
N PRO A 4 0.03 40.24 -23.72
CA PRO A 4 -0.01 39.88 -25.13
C PRO A 4 -1.24 40.50 -25.76
N ILE A 5 -1.05 41.34 -26.76
CA ILE A 5 -2.12 41.99 -27.56
C ILE A 5 -2.72 40.88 -28.45
N LEU A 6 -3.68 40.10 -27.87
CA LEU A 6 -4.52 39.23 -28.64
C LEU A 6 -5.70 40.05 -29.16
N SER A 7 -5.48 40.74 -30.26
CA SER A 7 -6.53 41.53 -30.96
C SER A 7 -7.60 40.57 -31.50
N ASN A 8 -8.86 40.79 -31.14
CA ASN A 8 -10.11 40.26 -31.73
C ASN A 8 -9.95 38.97 -32.58
N VAL A 9 -9.70 37.83 -31.94
CA VAL A 9 -9.60 36.57 -32.67
C VAL A 9 -10.86 35.75 -32.39
N THR A 10 -11.66 35.54 -33.40
CA THR A 10 -12.89 34.74 -33.39
C THR A 10 -12.62 33.25 -33.18
N ARG A 11 -11.36 32.82 -33.13
CA ARG A 11 -10.91 31.44 -32.73
C ARG A 11 -9.51 31.52 -32.13
N LEU A 12 -9.41 31.36 -30.83
CA LEU A 12 -8.14 31.16 -30.12
C LEU A 12 -7.55 29.79 -30.53
N THR A 13 -6.29 29.82 -30.93
CA THR A 13 -5.55 28.57 -31.19
C THR A 13 -5.06 27.94 -29.87
N SER A 14 -4.71 26.66 -29.88
CA SER A 14 -4.09 26.00 -28.72
C SER A 14 -2.79 26.72 -28.28
N ALA A 15 -2.03 27.33 -29.24
CA ALA A 15 -0.84 28.08 -28.93
C ALA A 15 -1.15 29.42 -28.22
N ASP A 16 -2.27 30.06 -28.53
CA ASP A 16 -2.70 31.29 -27.87
C ASP A 16 -3.17 31.03 -26.45
N LEU A 17 -3.89 29.92 -26.23
CA LEU A 17 -4.29 29.48 -24.89
C LEU A 17 -3.07 29.14 -24.00
N LEU A 18 -2.05 28.52 -24.57
CA LEU A 18 -0.80 28.25 -23.87
C LEU A 18 -0.05 29.53 -23.46
N LYS A 19 0.03 30.52 -24.35
CA LYS A 19 0.60 31.83 -24.05
C LYS A 19 -0.17 32.55 -22.95
N LEU A 20 -1.50 32.54 -23.04
CA LEU A 20 -2.37 33.14 -22.01
C LEU A 20 -2.15 32.44 -20.66
N LYS A 21 -2.14 31.12 -20.63
CA LYS A 21 -1.88 30.32 -19.40
C LYS A 21 -0.54 30.72 -18.77
N ARG A 22 0.56 30.76 -19.56
CA ARG A 22 1.88 31.17 -19.05
C ARG A 22 1.88 32.59 -18.50
N TYR A 23 1.27 33.54 -19.21
CA TYR A 23 1.14 34.92 -18.75
C TYR A 23 0.39 35.00 -17.40
N LEU A 24 -0.72 34.30 -17.26
CA LEU A 24 -1.51 34.31 -16.05
C LEU A 24 -0.72 33.69 -14.87
N ILE A 25 -0.05 32.56 -15.09
CA ILE A 25 0.77 31.88 -14.07
C ILE A 25 1.89 32.79 -13.57
N GLU A 26 2.62 33.43 -14.51
CA GLU A 26 3.73 34.33 -14.15
C GLU A 26 3.26 35.55 -13.35
N ASN A 27 2.16 36.20 -13.75
CA ASN A 27 1.69 37.38 -13.06
C ASN A 27 1.02 37.12 -11.73
N VAL A 28 0.28 35.99 -11.61
CA VAL A 28 -0.25 35.54 -10.32
C VAL A 28 0.91 35.14 -9.42
N GLY A 29 1.89 34.38 -9.92
CA GLY A 29 3.06 33.95 -9.14
C GLY A 29 3.84 35.14 -8.56
N ARG A 30 4.11 36.18 -9.38
CA ARG A 30 4.77 37.42 -8.90
C ARG A 30 3.99 38.16 -7.83
N SER A 31 2.64 38.13 -7.90
CA SER A 31 1.81 38.78 -6.88
C SER A 31 1.80 38.05 -5.54
N MET A 32 2.34 36.85 -5.49
CA MET A 32 2.50 36.04 -4.28
C MET A 32 3.85 36.24 -3.60
N GLU A 33 4.83 36.85 -4.28
CA GLU A 33 6.15 37.11 -3.71
C GLU A 33 6.03 38.11 -2.55
N GLY A 34 6.33 37.62 -1.33
CA GLY A 34 6.29 38.44 -0.10
C GLY A 34 5.01 38.36 0.73
N GLU A 35 4.02 37.56 0.31
CA GLU A 35 2.80 37.33 1.08
C GLU A 35 2.93 36.05 1.93
N GLU A 36 2.96 36.19 3.27
CA GLU A 36 2.87 35.05 4.21
C GLU A 36 1.39 34.67 4.43
N LEU A 37 0.84 33.85 3.52
CA LEU A 37 -0.54 33.37 3.63
C LEU A 37 -0.60 32.00 4.29
N GLN A 38 -1.58 31.79 5.19
CA GLN A 38 -1.89 30.47 5.71
C GLN A 38 -2.45 29.58 4.59
N LEU A 39 -2.22 28.27 4.69
CA LEU A 39 -2.56 27.31 3.62
C LEU A 39 -4.04 27.36 3.18
N GLY A 40 -4.97 27.63 4.10
CA GLY A 40 -6.41 27.74 3.81
C GLY A 40 -6.76 29.01 3.00
N ASP A 41 -6.10 30.12 3.26
CA ASP A 41 -6.36 31.40 2.62
C ASP A 41 -5.70 31.51 1.25
N ARG A 42 -4.65 30.72 1.03
CA ARG A 42 -3.83 30.74 -0.17
C ARG A 42 -4.62 30.40 -1.44
N PHE A 43 -5.48 29.40 -1.39
CA PHE A 43 -6.28 28.96 -2.55
C PHE A 43 -7.27 30.05 -3.01
N GLU A 44 -8.06 30.62 -2.09
CA GLU A 44 -9.01 31.68 -2.43
C GLU A 44 -8.30 32.96 -2.87
N PHE A 45 -7.17 33.31 -2.26
CA PHE A 45 -6.34 34.42 -2.69
C PHE A 45 -5.85 34.25 -4.15
N ILE A 46 -5.30 33.07 -4.49
CA ILE A 46 -4.83 32.79 -5.86
C ILE A 46 -6.00 32.84 -6.83
N LYS A 47 -7.13 32.29 -6.50
CA LYS A 47 -8.33 32.28 -7.33
C LYS A 47 -8.86 33.69 -7.59
N GLN A 48 -8.92 34.55 -6.57
CA GLN A 48 -9.29 35.94 -6.70
C GLN A 48 -8.28 36.67 -7.60
N ARG A 49 -6.99 36.50 -7.32
CA ARG A 49 -5.92 37.19 -8.06
C ARG A 49 -5.88 36.76 -9.53
N LEU A 50 -6.12 35.47 -9.79
CA LEU A 50 -6.26 34.96 -11.16
C LEU A 50 -7.40 35.66 -11.92
N GLY A 51 -8.54 35.87 -11.26
CA GLY A 51 -9.65 36.64 -11.83
C GLY A 51 -9.26 38.08 -12.17
N GLU A 52 -8.58 38.77 -11.25
CA GLU A 52 -8.09 40.17 -11.47
C GLU A 52 -7.11 40.28 -12.63
N VAL A 53 -6.12 39.38 -12.67
CA VAL A 53 -5.11 39.38 -13.76
C VAL A 53 -5.76 38.99 -15.09
N TYR A 54 -6.71 38.06 -15.10
CA TYR A 54 -7.44 37.70 -16.32
C TYR A 54 -8.20 38.90 -16.93
N VAL A 55 -8.90 39.68 -16.10
CA VAL A 55 -9.62 40.88 -16.56
C VAL A 55 -8.66 41.88 -17.22
N GLN A 56 -7.41 42.02 -16.75
CA GLN A 56 -6.42 42.90 -17.33
C GLN A 56 -5.96 42.47 -18.73
N THR A 57 -6.09 41.19 -19.07
CA THR A 57 -5.73 40.68 -20.41
C THR A 57 -6.68 41.12 -21.50
N LYS A 58 -7.90 41.56 -21.16
CA LYS A 58 -8.98 41.91 -22.09
C LYS A 58 -9.38 40.74 -23.04
N VAL A 59 -8.98 39.51 -22.74
CA VAL A 59 -9.35 38.30 -23.48
C VAL A 59 -10.69 37.82 -22.99
N ASN A 60 -11.62 37.54 -23.90
CA ASN A 60 -12.94 37.00 -23.55
C ASN A 60 -13.01 35.54 -24.00
N LEU A 61 -12.84 34.59 -23.07
CA LEU A 61 -13.01 33.17 -23.30
C LEU A 61 -14.47 32.78 -23.09
N PRO A 62 -15.02 31.79 -23.84
CA PRO A 62 -16.23 31.10 -23.47
C PRO A 62 -16.15 30.57 -22.04
N GLU A 63 -17.27 30.53 -21.34
CA GLU A 63 -17.28 30.22 -19.90
C GLU A 63 -16.70 28.86 -19.56
N ASP A 64 -17.01 27.85 -20.36
CA ASP A 64 -16.47 26.49 -20.25
C ASP A 64 -14.96 26.44 -20.41
N ILE A 65 -14.42 27.11 -21.44
CA ILE A 65 -12.97 27.20 -21.69
C ILE A 65 -12.27 28.01 -20.59
N ARG A 66 -12.89 29.13 -20.16
CA ARG A 66 -12.35 29.94 -19.07
C ARG A 66 -12.24 29.14 -17.78
N LYS A 67 -13.31 28.41 -17.42
CA LYS A 67 -13.30 27.53 -16.25
C LYS A 67 -12.17 26.49 -16.34
N GLN A 68 -12.06 25.81 -17.46
CA GLN A 68 -11.00 24.80 -17.67
C GLN A 68 -9.59 25.40 -17.57
N VAL A 69 -9.36 26.60 -18.14
CA VAL A 69 -8.08 27.29 -18.05
C VAL A 69 -7.77 27.70 -16.61
N PHE A 70 -8.78 28.19 -15.87
CA PHE A 70 -8.63 28.60 -14.48
C PHE A 70 -8.34 27.39 -13.58
N ASP A 71 -9.07 26.30 -13.72
CA ASP A 71 -8.85 25.06 -12.96
C ASP A 71 -7.42 24.54 -13.22
N ASN A 72 -6.98 24.49 -14.48
CA ASN A 72 -5.61 24.09 -14.83
C ASN A 72 -4.53 25.02 -14.23
N ILE A 73 -4.79 26.34 -14.13
CA ILE A 73 -3.85 27.27 -13.52
C ILE A 73 -3.84 27.13 -11.99
N LEU A 74 -4.98 26.90 -11.38
CA LEU A 74 -5.07 26.62 -9.95
C LEU A 74 -4.30 25.34 -9.62
N ASP A 75 -4.52 24.26 -10.36
CA ASP A 75 -3.76 23.00 -10.21
C ASP A 75 -2.26 23.21 -10.36
N GLU A 76 -1.86 24.11 -11.28
CA GLU A 76 -0.45 24.46 -11.48
C GLU A 76 0.14 25.26 -10.32
N LEU A 77 -0.61 26.18 -9.72
CA LEU A 77 -0.12 27.08 -8.68
C LEU A 77 -0.25 26.51 -7.26
N THR A 78 -1.28 25.69 -7.01
CA THR A 78 -1.59 25.17 -5.68
C THR A 78 -1.38 23.66 -5.53
N GLY A 79 -1.42 22.91 -6.64
CA GLY A 79 -1.32 21.46 -6.68
C GLY A 79 -0.08 20.94 -7.42
N PHE A 80 -0.23 19.77 -8.01
CA PHE A 80 0.83 19.08 -8.76
C PHE A 80 0.63 19.20 -10.29
N GLY A 81 0.16 20.37 -10.74
CA GLY A 81 -0.02 20.68 -12.15
C GLY A 81 -0.99 19.75 -12.86
N PRO A 82 -0.68 19.32 -14.12
CA PRO A 82 -1.62 18.54 -14.93
C PRO A 82 -2.07 17.22 -14.32
N ILE A 83 -1.32 16.67 -13.37
CA ILE A 83 -1.68 15.39 -12.72
C ILE A 83 -2.58 15.54 -11.48
N GLN A 84 -2.85 16.78 -11.03
CA GLN A 84 -3.69 17.01 -9.87
C GLN A 84 -5.07 16.34 -9.97
N PRO A 85 -5.83 16.47 -11.07
CA PRO A 85 -7.12 15.80 -11.21
C PRO A 85 -7.04 14.27 -11.13
N LEU A 86 -5.92 13.67 -11.58
CA LEU A 86 -5.70 12.23 -11.48
C LEU A 86 -5.43 11.79 -10.04
N LEU A 87 -4.79 12.64 -9.25
CA LEU A 87 -4.55 12.39 -7.83
C LEU A 87 -5.84 12.54 -7.01
N GLU A 88 -6.76 13.36 -7.44
CA GLU A 88 -8.07 13.56 -6.80
C GLU A 88 -9.10 12.48 -7.16
N ASP A 89 -8.99 11.84 -8.33
CA ASP A 89 -9.90 10.77 -8.76
C ASP A 89 -9.77 9.54 -7.82
N PRO A 90 -10.80 9.20 -7.01
CA PRO A 90 -10.72 8.12 -6.04
C PRO A 90 -10.51 6.73 -6.66
N ASP A 91 -10.90 6.56 -7.92
CA ASP A 91 -10.77 5.28 -8.63
C ASP A 91 -9.34 5.03 -9.14
N VAL A 92 -8.52 6.07 -9.26
CA VAL A 92 -7.13 5.96 -9.68
C VAL A 92 -6.27 5.48 -8.51
N SER A 93 -5.53 4.40 -8.71
CA SER A 93 -4.62 3.83 -7.71
C SER A 93 -3.16 4.24 -7.92
N GLU A 94 -2.74 4.40 -9.18
CA GLU A 94 -1.39 4.83 -9.52
C GLU A 94 -1.40 5.84 -10.67
N VAL A 95 -0.47 6.80 -10.63
CA VAL A 95 -0.20 7.77 -11.71
C VAL A 95 1.26 7.61 -12.11
N MET A 96 1.50 7.38 -13.40
CA MET A 96 2.84 7.15 -13.95
C MET A 96 3.12 8.14 -15.08
N VAL A 97 4.05 9.05 -14.85
CA VAL A 97 4.56 10.03 -15.82
C VAL A 97 5.85 9.48 -16.41
N ASN A 98 5.84 9.12 -17.68
CA ASN A 98 6.99 8.63 -18.43
C ASN A 98 7.44 9.72 -19.43
N GLY A 99 8.07 10.77 -18.93
CA GLY A 99 8.31 12.00 -19.67
C GLY A 99 7.04 12.82 -19.88
N PRO A 100 7.13 14.01 -20.49
CA PRO A 100 6.04 14.98 -20.51
C PRO A 100 4.80 14.56 -21.32
N LYS A 101 4.92 13.61 -22.26
CA LYS A 101 3.85 13.27 -23.21
C LYS A 101 3.21 11.90 -22.99
N LYS A 102 3.69 11.15 -21.99
CA LYS A 102 3.21 9.78 -21.76
C LYS A 102 2.80 9.61 -20.29
N ILE A 103 1.54 9.87 -19.99
CA ILE A 103 0.99 9.72 -18.64
C ILE A 103 0.00 8.54 -18.64
N TYR A 104 0.23 7.61 -17.74
CA TYR A 104 -0.61 6.44 -17.52
C TYR A 104 -1.20 6.47 -16.12
N ILE A 105 -2.35 5.86 -15.98
CA ILE A 105 -2.99 5.61 -14.67
C ILE A 105 -3.33 4.14 -14.52
N GLU A 106 -3.37 3.66 -13.29
CA GLU A 106 -4.02 2.41 -12.96
C GLU A 106 -5.40 2.70 -12.35
N LYS A 107 -6.45 2.13 -12.95
CA LYS A 107 -7.83 2.22 -12.49
C LYS A 107 -8.45 0.83 -12.50
N GLY A 108 -8.92 0.36 -11.34
CA GLY A 108 -9.48 -1.00 -11.25
C GLY A 108 -8.49 -2.13 -11.57
N GLY A 109 -7.19 -1.89 -11.45
CA GLY A 109 -6.13 -2.86 -11.79
C GLY A 109 -5.80 -2.90 -13.30
N GLN A 110 -6.33 -1.96 -14.09
CA GLN A 110 -6.03 -1.82 -15.52
C GLN A 110 -5.23 -0.56 -15.77
N LEU A 111 -4.17 -0.70 -16.58
CA LEU A 111 -3.34 0.41 -17.02
C LEU A 111 -3.95 1.08 -18.25
N THR A 112 -4.14 2.40 -18.16
CA THR A 112 -4.72 3.19 -19.24
C THR A 112 -3.89 4.45 -19.50
N LYS A 113 -3.62 4.77 -20.76
CA LYS A 113 -2.98 6.03 -21.14
C LYS A 113 -3.98 7.17 -21.05
N THR A 114 -3.59 8.30 -20.45
CA THR A 114 -4.42 9.51 -20.35
C THR A 114 -4.16 10.46 -21.51
N PRO A 115 -5.08 11.37 -21.81
CA PRO A 115 -4.85 12.48 -22.75
C PRO A 115 -4.03 13.63 -22.12
N ILE A 116 -3.82 13.61 -20.83
CA ILE A 116 -3.11 14.64 -20.07
C ILE A 116 -1.62 14.62 -20.43
N THR A 117 -1.02 15.82 -20.53
CA THR A 117 0.41 15.98 -20.82
C THR A 117 0.99 17.16 -20.06
N PHE A 118 2.28 17.10 -19.77
CA PHE A 118 3.07 18.26 -19.39
C PHE A 118 3.54 19.03 -20.65
N ASP A 119 3.95 20.27 -20.46
CA ASP A 119 4.46 21.10 -21.57
C ASP A 119 5.78 20.51 -22.11
N ASP A 120 6.74 20.28 -21.25
CA ASP A 120 8.12 19.84 -21.52
C ASP A 120 8.72 19.11 -20.31
N ASP A 121 9.99 18.68 -20.42
CA ASP A 121 10.75 18.03 -19.35
C ASP A 121 10.92 18.94 -18.13
N ASP A 122 11.17 20.25 -18.36
CA ASP A 122 11.34 21.22 -17.28
C ASP A 122 10.06 21.39 -16.46
N HIS A 123 8.89 21.24 -17.11
CA HIS A 123 7.61 21.25 -16.39
C HIS A 123 7.49 20.04 -15.43
N VAL A 124 7.91 18.84 -15.87
CA VAL A 124 7.93 17.65 -15.00
C VAL A 124 8.91 17.85 -13.85
N LEU A 125 10.11 18.39 -14.13
CA LEU A 125 11.11 18.68 -13.09
C LEU A 125 10.60 19.65 -12.03
N ARG A 126 9.91 20.73 -12.43
CA ARG A 126 9.28 21.67 -11.47
C ARG A 126 8.27 20.98 -10.55
N ILE A 127 7.51 20.01 -11.06
CA ILE A 127 6.57 19.27 -10.22
C ILE A 127 7.33 18.30 -9.29
N ILE A 128 8.40 17.67 -9.76
CA ILE A 128 9.28 16.88 -8.89
C ILE A 128 9.80 17.74 -7.74
N ASP A 129 10.38 18.89 -8.06
CA ASP A 129 10.93 19.82 -7.06
C ASP A 129 9.86 20.26 -6.06
N ARG A 130 8.64 20.56 -6.52
CA ARG A 130 7.52 20.93 -5.64
C ARG A 130 7.14 19.83 -4.67
N ILE A 131 7.30 18.57 -5.06
CA ILE A 131 7.03 17.41 -4.18
C ILE A 131 8.14 17.23 -3.15
N ILE A 132 9.41 17.37 -3.57
CA ILE A 132 10.55 16.96 -2.75
C ILE A 132 11.17 18.05 -1.90
N LEU A 133 11.17 19.32 -2.35
CA LEU A 133 11.77 20.44 -1.63
C LEU A 133 11.17 20.65 -0.23
N PRO A 134 9.84 20.59 -0.01
CA PRO A 134 9.27 20.71 1.32
C PRO A 134 9.73 19.61 2.28
N LEU A 135 10.20 18.48 1.74
CA LEU A 135 10.71 17.35 2.52
C LEU A 135 12.22 17.44 2.80
N GLY A 136 12.87 18.54 2.37
CA GLY A 136 14.31 18.74 2.49
C GLY A 136 15.13 17.78 1.61
N ARG A 137 14.52 17.24 0.52
CA ARG A 137 15.17 16.32 -0.42
C ARG A 137 15.55 17.07 -1.71
N ARG A 138 16.52 16.51 -2.42
CA ARG A 138 16.94 16.98 -3.74
C ARG A 138 17.09 15.83 -4.69
N VAL A 139 16.92 16.10 -5.97
CA VAL A 139 17.23 15.18 -7.08
C VAL A 139 18.05 15.97 -8.10
N ASP A 140 19.19 15.45 -8.49
CA ASP A 140 20.11 16.08 -9.43
C ASP A 140 20.89 15.00 -10.21
N ALA A 141 21.83 15.41 -11.06
CA ALA A 141 22.62 14.47 -11.88
C ALA A 141 23.47 13.51 -11.05
N ASP A 142 23.88 13.89 -9.84
CA ASP A 142 24.70 13.08 -8.94
C ASP A 142 23.82 12.10 -8.12
N SER A 143 22.59 12.50 -7.83
CA SER A 143 21.57 11.69 -7.16
C SER A 143 20.27 11.71 -7.97
N PRO A 144 20.20 10.96 -9.09
CA PRO A 144 19.13 11.10 -10.08
C PRO A 144 17.83 10.38 -9.73
N THR A 145 17.73 9.81 -8.54
CA THR A 145 16.54 9.12 -8.03
C THR A 145 16.13 9.64 -6.68
N VAL A 146 14.82 9.74 -6.42
CA VAL A 146 14.30 10.15 -5.12
C VAL A 146 12.99 9.45 -4.83
N ASP A 147 12.88 8.94 -3.60
CA ASP A 147 11.61 8.50 -3.02
C ASP A 147 11.07 9.61 -2.11
N ALA A 148 9.78 9.89 -2.20
CA ALA A 148 9.10 10.92 -1.44
C ALA A 148 7.70 10.48 -1.04
N ARG A 149 7.02 11.32 -0.27
CA ARG A 149 5.63 11.10 0.10
C ARG A 149 4.86 12.41 0.00
N LEU A 150 3.68 12.36 -0.58
CA LEU A 150 2.75 13.48 -0.59
C LEU A 150 2.12 13.67 0.80
N PRO A 151 1.55 14.85 1.10
CA PRO A 151 0.88 15.10 2.38
C PRO A 151 -0.27 14.15 2.71
N ASP A 152 -0.92 13.58 1.69
CA ASP A 152 -2.00 12.59 1.83
C ASP A 152 -1.49 11.17 2.15
N GLY A 153 -0.17 10.97 2.18
CA GLY A 153 0.48 9.68 2.41
C GLY A 153 0.83 8.91 1.14
N SER A 154 0.47 9.40 -0.05
CA SER A 154 0.82 8.76 -1.33
C SER A 154 2.33 8.70 -1.54
N ARG A 155 2.83 7.55 -2.02
CA ARG A 155 4.26 7.33 -2.27
C ARG A 155 4.64 7.84 -3.64
N VAL A 156 5.74 8.54 -3.72
CA VAL A 156 6.29 9.09 -4.96
C VAL A 156 7.70 8.56 -5.17
N ASN A 157 7.96 8.03 -6.35
CA ASN A 157 9.31 7.79 -6.85
C ASN A 157 9.52 8.68 -8.07
N ALA A 158 10.63 9.42 -8.09
CA ALA A 158 11.02 10.18 -9.26
C ALA A 158 12.43 9.78 -9.71
N VAL A 159 12.62 9.78 -11.03
CA VAL A 159 13.90 9.46 -11.69
C VAL A 159 14.15 10.47 -12.78
N ILE A 160 15.36 11.05 -12.82
CA ILE A 160 15.75 12.04 -13.81
C ILE A 160 16.97 11.60 -14.62
N ARG A 161 17.38 12.40 -15.61
CA ARG A 161 18.66 12.20 -16.31
C ARG A 161 19.83 12.27 -15.31
N PRO A 162 20.91 11.50 -15.52
CA PRO A 162 21.23 10.67 -16.69
C PRO A 162 20.61 9.28 -16.71
N VAL A 163 19.97 8.83 -15.62
CA VAL A 163 19.44 7.46 -15.47
C VAL A 163 18.16 7.26 -16.30
N SER A 164 17.27 8.22 -16.30
CA SER A 164 16.07 8.19 -17.16
C SER A 164 16.37 8.79 -18.51
N ILE A 165 16.60 7.94 -19.52
CA ILE A 165 17.03 8.32 -20.86
C ILE A 165 15.98 9.15 -21.60
N ASP A 166 14.72 8.78 -21.49
CA ASP A 166 13.59 9.37 -22.22
C ASP A 166 13.04 10.67 -21.58
N GLY A 167 13.65 11.15 -20.51
CA GLY A 167 13.23 12.33 -19.75
C GLY A 167 12.86 12.00 -18.30
N PRO A 168 12.43 13.01 -17.51
CA PRO A 168 12.08 12.81 -16.11
C PRO A 168 10.83 11.96 -15.97
N CYS A 169 10.83 11.05 -15.00
CA CYS A 169 9.73 10.16 -14.70
C CYS A 169 9.24 10.37 -13.27
N ILE A 170 7.92 10.25 -13.06
CA ILE A 170 7.30 10.25 -11.74
C ILE A 170 6.34 9.07 -11.66
N THR A 171 6.44 8.29 -10.60
CA THR A 171 5.47 7.26 -10.26
C THR A 171 4.85 7.59 -8.92
N ILE A 172 3.53 7.76 -8.87
CA ILE A 172 2.79 8.06 -7.64
C ILE A 172 1.82 6.92 -7.37
N ARG A 173 2.04 6.21 -6.27
CA ARG A 173 1.11 5.22 -5.75
C ARG A 173 0.26 5.86 -4.68
N LYS A 174 -1.04 6.02 -4.97
CA LYS A 174 -1.96 6.71 -4.08
C LYS A 174 -2.20 5.94 -2.80
N PHE A 175 -2.23 6.67 -1.71
CA PHE A 175 -2.62 6.13 -0.42
C PHE A 175 -4.14 5.94 -0.39
N ARG A 176 -4.59 4.68 -0.33
CA ARG A 176 -6.02 4.38 -0.26
C ARG A 176 -6.55 4.71 1.14
N LYS A 177 -7.55 5.57 1.21
CA LYS A 177 -8.24 5.91 2.46
C LYS A 177 -9.34 4.90 2.80
N ASP A 178 -9.83 4.16 1.82
CA ASP A 178 -10.92 3.20 2.01
C ASP A 178 -10.42 1.95 2.70
N LYS A 179 -10.92 1.74 3.91
CA LYS A 179 -10.64 0.55 4.72
C LYS A 179 -11.66 -0.52 4.36
N LEU A 180 -11.19 -1.65 3.86
CA LEU A 180 -12.05 -2.79 3.64
C LEU A 180 -12.41 -3.44 4.98
N SER A 181 -13.68 -3.76 5.16
CA SER A 181 -14.17 -4.57 6.28
C SER A 181 -14.03 -6.06 5.99
N VAL A 182 -14.08 -6.87 7.05
CA VAL A 182 -14.16 -8.34 6.92
C VAL A 182 -15.33 -8.77 6.06
N GLN A 183 -16.51 -8.13 6.25
CA GLN A 183 -17.70 -8.45 5.47
C GLN A 183 -17.51 -8.19 3.99
N GLN A 184 -16.85 -7.10 3.62
CA GLN A 184 -16.54 -6.83 2.21
C GLN A 184 -15.60 -7.88 1.61
N LEU A 185 -14.62 -8.42 2.37
CA LEU A 185 -13.78 -9.52 1.89
C LEU A 185 -14.60 -10.80 1.68
N VAL A 186 -15.59 -11.05 2.54
CA VAL A 186 -16.53 -12.19 2.36
C VAL A 186 -17.41 -11.95 1.13
N ASP A 187 -17.97 -10.76 0.96
CA ASP A 187 -18.84 -10.41 -0.17
C ASP A 187 -18.07 -10.49 -1.52
N TYR A 188 -16.79 -10.14 -1.55
CA TYR A 188 -15.91 -10.34 -2.70
C TYR A 188 -15.51 -11.82 -2.90
N GLY A 189 -15.88 -12.70 -1.98
CA GLY A 189 -15.49 -14.11 -1.98
C GLY A 189 -13.99 -14.32 -1.80
N SER A 190 -13.31 -13.36 -1.15
CA SER A 190 -11.88 -13.50 -0.79
C SER A 190 -11.68 -14.47 0.36
N LEU A 191 -12.63 -14.52 1.30
CA LEU A 191 -12.76 -15.56 2.35
C LEU A 191 -14.24 -15.93 2.56
N THR A 192 -14.46 -17.01 3.31
CA THR A 192 -15.79 -17.40 3.78
C THR A 192 -16.07 -16.85 5.19
N ASN A 193 -17.33 -16.87 5.61
CA ASN A 193 -17.71 -16.53 7.00
C ASN A 193 -16.98 -17.42 8.02
N HIS A 194 -16.86 -18.72 7.76
CA HIS A 194 -16.14 -19.65 8.63
C HIS A 194 -14.66 -19.31 8.76
N MET A 195 -14.00 -18.93 7.65
CA MET A 195 -12.61 -18.46 7.68
C MET A 195 -12.47 -17.13 8.44
N ALA A 196 -13.42 -16.22 8.30
CA ALA A 196 -13.44 -14.94 9.01
C ALA A 196 -13.59 -15.16 10.53
N GLU A 197 -14.52 -16.03 10.94
CA GLU A 197 -14.71 -16.41 12.34
C GLU A 197 -13.47 -17.09 12.93
N PHE A 198 -12.91 -18.05 12.20
CA PHE A 198 -11.69 -18.74 12.59
C PHE A 198 -10.50 -17.79 12.75
N THR A 199 -10.24 -16.95 11.76
CA THR A 199 -9.12 -16.00 11.80
C THR A 199 -9.31 -14.95 12.89
N ARG A 200 -10.56 -14.50 13.15
CA ARG A 200 -10.88 -13.63 14.28
C ARG A 200 -10.51 -14.30 15.61
N ALA A 201 -10.91 -15.58 15.81
CA ALA A 201 -10.53 -16.32 16.99
C ALA A 201 -9.01 -16.43 17.14
N CYS A 202 -8.27 -16.71 16.05
CA CYS A 202 -6.81 -16.80 16.04
C CYS A 202 -6.16 -15.48 16.47
N VAL A 203 -6.59 -14.32 15.91
CA VAL A 203 -6.02 -13.01 16.25
C VAL A 203 -6.27 -12.64 17.70
N ILE A 204 -7.51 -12.82 18.20
CA ILE A 204 -7.86 -12.49 19.58
C ILE A 204 -7.11 -13.40 20.56
N SER A 205 -6.94 -14.69 20.21
CA SER A 205 -6.19 -15.66 21.03
C SER A 205 -4.66 -15.50 20.94
N ARG A 206 -4.18 -14.41 20.34
CA ARG A 206 -2.75 -14.09 20.25
C ARG A 206 -1.92 -15.14 19.51
N LEU A 207 -2.42 -15.67 18.41
CA LEU A 207 -1.61 -16.48 17.51
C LEU A 207 -0.72 -15.62 16.64
N ASN A 208 0.51 -16.03 16.43
CA ASN A 208 1.47 -15.37 15.53
C ASN A 208 1.14 -15.76 14.07
N ILE A 209 0.84 -14.79 13.25
CA ILE A 209 0.31 -14.99 11.89
C ILE A 209 1.22 -14.39 10.84
N VAL A 210 1.56 -15.20 9.85
CA VAL A 210 2.27 -14.78 8.64
C VAL A 210 1.31 -14.78 7.46
N ILE A 211 1.11 -13.61 6.83
CA ILE A 211 0.32 -13.49 5.60
C ILE A 211 1.27 -13.54 4.42
N SER A 212 1.12 -14.56 3.59
CA SER A 212 1.95 -14.82 2.43
C SER A 212 1.19 -14.56 1.12
N GLY A 213 1.90 -14.15 0.08
CA GLY A 213 1.30 -13.98 -1.26
C GLY A 213 2.19 -13.21 -2.22
N GLY A 214 1.88 -13.28 -3.50
CA GLY A 214 2.57 -12.53 -4.56
C GLY A 214 2.31 -11.03 -4.52
N THR A 215 2.97 -10.28 -5.42
CA THR A 215 2.74 -8.84 -5.60
C THR A 215 1.30 -8.58 -6.04
N GLY A 216 0.66 -7.57 -5.45
CA GLY A 216 -0.72 -7.19 -5.78
C GLY A 216 -1.79 -8.22 -5.36
N SER A 217 -1.44 -9.25 -4.57
CA SER A 217 -2.41 -10.24 -4.06
C SER A 217 -3.35 -9.67 -2.97
N GLY A 218 -2.99 -8.54 -2.34
CA GLY A 218 -3.79 -7.90 -1.30
C GLY A 218 -3.36 -8.25 0.13
N LYS A 219 -2.10 -8.66 0.36
CA LYS A 219 -1.56 -8.99 1.68
C LYS A 219 -1.74 -7.87 2.71
N THR A 220 -1.34 -6.65 2.37
CA THR A 220 -1.47 -5.48 3.26
C THR A 220 -2.93 -5.20 3.60
N THR A 221 -3.84 -5.37 2.63
CA THR A 221 -5.28 -5.26 2.86
C THR A 221 -5.77 -6.32 3.85
N LEU A 222 -5.38 -7.58 3.64
CA LEU A 222 -5.73 -8.67 4.55
C LEU A 222 -5.13 -8.46 5.94
N LEU A 223 -3.88 -8.00 6.03
CA LEU A 223 -3.23 -7.65 7.30
C LEU A 223 -4.01 -6.55 8.03
N ASN A 224 -4.42 -5.48 7.34
CA ASN A 224 -5.28 -4.44 7.91
C ASN A 224 -6.60 -5.00 8.46
N VAL A 225 -7.26 -5.85 7.66
CA VAL A 225 -8.55 -6.48 8.07
C VAL A 225 -8.36 -7.38 9.28
N LEU A 226 -7.35 -8.25 9.29
CA LEU A 226 -7.09 -9.13 10.43
C LEU A 226 -6.65 -8.34 11.68
N SER A 227 -5.86 -7.29 11.50
CA SER A 227 -5.44 -6.41 12.61
C SER A 227 -6.63 -5.70 13.27
N SER A 228 -7.76 -5.50 12.56
CA SER A 228 -8.96 -4.94 13.16
C SER A 228 -9.62 -5.83 14.23
N PHE A 229 -9.24 -7.11 14.29
CA PHE A 229 -9.68 -8.02 15.36
C PHE A 229 -8.89 -7.88 16.66
N ILE A 230 -7.77 -7.16 16.65
CA ILE A 230 -6.98 -6.94 17.87
C ILE A 230 -7.83 -6.09 18.83
N PRO A 231 -7.95 -6.49 20.11
CA PRO A 231 -8.72 -5.75 21.10
C PRO A 231 -8.24 -4.29 21.27
N GLU A 232 -9.18 -3.37 21.49
CA GLU A 232 -8.91 -1.93 21.74
C GLU A 232 -8.03 -1.67 22.97
N THR A 233 -8.00 -2.62 23.92
CA THR A 233 -7.20 -2.52 25.15
C THR A 233 -5.72 -2.81 24.94
N GLU A 234 -5.33 -3.31 23.78
CA GLU A 234 -3.96 -3.72 23.50
C GLU A 234 -3.16 -2.60 22.83
N ARG A 235 -1.89 -2.46 23.26
CA ARG A 235 -0.93 -1.54 22.64
C ARG A 235 -0.31 -2.17 21.40
N ILE A 236 -0.53 -1.55 20.26
CA ILE A 236 -0.04 -2.04 18.96
C ILE A 236 1.13 -1.17 18.49
N VAL A 237 2.23 -1.79 18.10
CA VAL A 237 3.33 -1.13 17.39
C VAL A 237 3.33 -1.62 15.94
N THR A 238 3.17 -0.70 14.99
CA THR A 238 3.31 -1.03 13.55
C THR A 238 4.69 -0.60 13.04
N ILE A 239 5.29 -1.43 12.20
CA ILE A 239 6.62 -1.21 11.64
C ILE A 239 6.56 -1.47 10.14
N GLU A 240 6.91 -0.46 9.33
CA GLU A 240 6.78 -0.52 7.87
C GLU A 240 7.94 0.20 7.17
N ASP A 241 8.26 -0.20 5.94
CA ASP A 241 9.16 0.59 5.09
C ASP A 241 8.52 1.93 4.71
N ALA A 242 7.22 1.88 4.43
CA ALA A 242 6.40 3.05 4.24
C ALA A 242 5.03 2.76 4.84
N ALA A 243 4.53 3.66 5.69
CA ALA A 243 3.31 3.45 6.46
C ALA A 243 2.08 3.36 5.56
N GLU A 244 1.61 2.14 5.30
CA GLU A 244 0.39 1.81 4.55
C GLU A 244 -0.71 1.25 5.47
N LEU A 245 -0.34 0.75 6.66
CA LEU A 245 -1.28 0.17 7.60
C LEU A 245 -2.18 1.24 8.22
N GLN A 246 -3.47 0.93 8.30
CA GLN A 246 -4.53 1.82 8.79
C GLN A 246 -5.36 1.13 9.86
N LEU A 247 -4.74 0.72 10.95
CA LEU A 247 -5.43 0.13 12.08
C LEU A 247 -6.39 1.15 12.70
N GLN A 248 -7.42 0.66 13.42
CA GLN A 248 -8.51 1.51 13.93
C GLN A 248 -8.43 1.75 15.44
N GLN A 249 -7.64 0.95 16.16
CA GLN A 249 -7.47 1.05 17.61
C GLN A 249 -6.84 2.39 18.00
N ASP A 250 -7.19 2.92 19.17
CA ASP A 250 -6.66 4.20 19.65
C ASP A 250 -5.20 4.10 20.10
N HIS A 251 -4.79 2.94 20.64
CA HIS A 251 -3.45 2.76 21.21
C HIS A 251 -2.44 2.18 20.20
N ILE A 252 -2.20 2.91 19.12
CA ILE A 252 -1.26 2.51 18.07
C ILE A 252 -0.06 3.43 18.03
N LEU A 253 1.14 2.85 18.01
CA LEU A 253 2.38 3.55 17.69
C LEU A 253 2.84 3.11 16.29
N ARG A 254 2.84 4.04 15.35
CA ARG A 254 3.24 3.79 13.96
C ARG A 254 4.71 4.19 13.77
N MET A 255 5.52 3.26 13.26
CA MET A 255 6.92 3.50 12.94
C MET A 255 7.19 3.19 11.47
N GLU A 256 8.01 4.02 10.85
CA GLU A 256 8.44 3.91 9.46
C GLU A 256 9.96 3.97 9.38
N THR A 257 10.55 3.24 8.45
CA THR A 257 11.99 3.30 8.19
C THR A 257 12.41 4.70 7.76
N LYS A 258 13.64 5.03 8.05
CA LYS A 258 14.27 6.25 7.56
C LYS A 258 15.38 5.89 6.59
N VAL A 259 15.28 6.38 5.37
CA VAL A 259 16.35 6.28 4.37
C VAL A 259 17.55 7.10 4.84
N ALA A 260 18.76 6.66 4.51
CA ALA A 260 19.97 7.41 4.79
C ALA A 260 19.91 8.86 4.27
N ASN A 261 20.54 9.78 4.97
CA ASN A 261 20.76 11.13 4.49
C ASN A 261 21.70 11.12 3.26
N VAL A 262 21.90 12.27 2.62
CA VAL A 262 22.77 12.43 1.46
C VAL A 262 24.23 12.01 1.75
N ASP A 263 24.67 12.16 2.98
CA ASP A 263 26.00 11.72 3.47
C ASP A 263 26.08 10.22 3.78
N GLY A 264 25.01 9.46 3.54
CA GLY A 264 24.92 8.03 3.79
C GLY A 264 24.68 7.66 5.26
N THR A 265 24.47 8.64 6.17
CA THR A 265 24.24 8.41 7.60
C THR A 265 22.77 8.48 7.97
N GLY A 266 22.43 8.08 9.21
CA GLY A 266 21.11 8.28 9.81
C GLY A 266 20.00 7.38 9.26
N ALA A 267 20.31 6.32 8.53
CA ALA A 267 19.34 5.29 8.17
C ALA A 267 18.78 4.59 9.43
N VAL A 268 17.48 4.30 9.40
CA VAL A 268 16.81 3.47 10.42
C VAL A 268 16.06 2.36 9.67
N THR A 269 16.50 1.13 9.87
CA THR A 269 15.96 -0.03 9.17
C THR A 269 14.76 -0.65 9.91
N ILE A 270 13.98 -1.51 9.24
CA ILE A 270 12.94 -2.32 9.92
C ILE A 270 13.54 -3.08 11.10
N ARG A 271 14.74 -3.64 10.95
CA ARG A 271 15.45 -4.37 12.01
C ARG A 271 15.68 -3.50 13.26
N ASP A 272 16.14 -2.27 13.06
CA ASP A 272 16.36 -1.32 14.17
C ASP A 272 15.04 -1.01 14.87
N LEU A 273 13.97 -0.82 14.10
CA LEU A 273 12.63 -0.53 14.61
C LEU A 273 12.05 -1.72 15.39
N VAL A 274 12.22 -2.96 14.90
CA VAL A 274 11.78 -4.17 15.61
C VAL A 274 12.51 -4.28 16.96
N ARG A 275 13.84 -4.12 16.99
CA ARG A 275 14.63 -4.14 18.23
C ARG A 275 14.22 -3.05 19.20
N ASN A 276 13.91 -1.87 18.70
CA ASN A 276 13.46 -0.77 19.54
C ASN A 276 12.06 -1.00 20.10
N SER A 277 11.14 -1.58 19.30
CA SER A 277 9.76 -1.85 19.71
C SER A 277 9.67 -2.74 20.94
N LEU A 278 10.59 -3.70 21.13
CA LEU A 278 10.66 -4.59 22.29
C LEU A 278 10.84 -3.85 23.64
N ARG A 279 11.32 -2.59 23.60
CA ARG A 279 11.47 -1.72 24.76
C ARG A 279 10.30 -0.78 24.97
N MET A 280 9.31 -0.81 24.08
CA MET A 280 8.14 0.08 24.09
C MET A 280 6.93 -0.52 24.79
N ARG A 281 7.07 -1.72 25.38
CA ARG A 281 5.96 -2.49 25.99
C ARG A 281 4.79 -2.71 25.04
N PRO A 282 5.00 -3.23 23.84
CA PRO A 282 3.89 -3.56 22.94
C PRO A 282 3.17 -4.82 23.40
N ASP A 283 1.85 -4.86 23.26
CA ASP A 283 1.07 -6.10 23.35
C ASP A 283 1.10 -6.84 21.99
N ARG A 284 1.19 -6.10 20.88
CA ARG A 284 1.27 -6.63 19.51
C ARG A 284 2.31 -5.87 18.70
N ILE A 285 3.05 -6.61 17.89
CA ILE A 285 3.93 -6.04 16.86
C ILE A 285 3.37 -6.43 15.50
N VAL A 286 3.06 -5.44 14.65
CA VAL A 286 2.56 -5.66 13.30
C VAL A 286 3.60 -5.13 12.33
N ILE A 287 4.25 -6.04 11.57
CA ILE A 287 5.25 -5.68 10.58
C ILE A 287 4.58 -5.71 9.20
N GLY A 288 4.57 -4.56 8.51
CA GLY A 288 3.92 -4.45 7.21
C GLY A 288 4.41 -5.47 6.20
N GLU A 289 5.75 -5.63 6.11
CA GLU A 289 6.37 -6.66 5.28
C GLU A 289 7.75 -7.03 5.80
N CYS A 290 8.04 -8.33 5.81
CA CYS A 290 9.36 -8.87 6.11
C CYS A 290 10.07 -9.26 4.81
N ARG A 291 11.29 -8.74 4.58
CA ARG A 291 12.04 -8.90 3.33
C ARG A 291 13.47 -9.40 3.51
N GLY A 292 14.04 -9.27 4.70
CA GLY A 292 15.44 -9.54 4.97
C GLY A 292 15.72 -10.00 6.39
N GLY A 293 16.90 -9.64 6.90
CA GLY A 293 17.41 -10.10 8.19
C GLY A 293 16.60 -9.76 9.43
N GLU A 294 15.66 -8.81 9.33
CA GLU A 294 14.68 -8.50 10.38
C GLU A 294 13.78 -9.69 10.74
N ALA A 295 13.67 -10.68 9.85
CA ALA A 295 12.93 -11.91 10.10
C ALA A 295 13.40 -12.60 11.39
N LEU A 296 14.69 -12.61 11.67
CA LEU A 296 15.22 -13.21 12.90
C LEU A 296 14.74 -12.46 14.15
N ASP A 297 14.82 -11.12 14.13
CA ASP A 297 14.42 -10.30 15.29
C ASP A 297 12.89 -10.39 15.51
N MET A 298 12.10 -10.51 14.43
CA MET A 298 10.66 -10.77 14.47
C MET A 298 10.35 -12.13 15.11
N LEU A 299 11.00 -13.21 14.66
CA LEU A 299 10.82 -14.55 15.23
C LEU A 299 11.21 -14.60 16.71
N GLN A 300 12.28 -13.87 17.10
CA GLN A 300 12.65 -13.73 18.49
C GLN A 300 11.59 -13.00 19.30
N ALA A 301 11.01 -11.91 18.77
CA ALA A 301 9.90 -11.21 19.42
C ALA A 301 8.70 -12.16 19.66
N MET A 302 8.29 -12.92 18.63
CA MET A 302 7.22 -13.90 18.70
C MET A 302 7.48 -15.00 19.72
N ASN A 303 8.76 -15.41 19.92
CA ASN A 303 9.16 -16.44 20.88
C ASN A 303 9.41 -15.92 22.32
N THR A 304 9.41 -14.60 22.55
CA THR A 304 9.80 -14.00 23.83
C THR A 304 8.71 -13.16 24.46
N GLY A 305 7.44 -13.52 24.28
CA GLY A 305 6.32 -12.94 24.99
C GLY A 305 5.61 -11.79 24.26
N HIS A 306 5.85 -11.63 22.95
CA HIS A 306 5.10 -10.72 22.09
C HIS A 306 4.16 -11.54 21.18
N ASP A 307 3.43 -12.48 21.78
CA ASP A 307 2.47 -13.34 21.10
C ASP A 307 1.37 -12.54 20.40
N GLY A 308 0.92 -13.04 19.25
CA GLY A 308 -0.09 -12.40 18.44
C GLY A 308 0.47 -11.33 17.49
N SER A 309 1.77 -11.39 17.22
CA SER A 309 2.40 -10.56 16.20
C SER A 309 1.99 -11.00 14.79
N LEU A 310 1.84 -10.03 13.89
CA LEU A 310 1.43 -10.26 12.50
C LEU A 310 2.46 -9.67 11.55
N THR A 311 2.66 -10.36 10.43
CA THR A 311 3.50 -9.83 9.35
C THR A 311 3.05 -10.31 7.99
N THR A 312 3.56 -9.66 6.92
CA THR A 312 3.44 -10.20 5.57
C THR A 312 4.80 -10.55 4.99
N LEU A 313 4.82 -11.44 4.01
CA LEU A 313 5.98 -11.73 3.18
C LEU A 313 5.57 -12.16 1.76
N HIS A 314 6.53 -12.10 0.84
CA HIS A 314 6.32 -12.56 -0.53
C HIS A 314 6.67 -14.03 -0.68
N ALA A 315 5.64 -14.88 -0.93
CA ALA A 315 5.80 -16.26 -1.36
C ALA A 315 4.56 -16.74 -2.14
N ASN A 316 4.67 -17.85 -2.86
CA ASN A 316 3.60 -18.37 -3.70
C ASN A 316 2.76 -19.45 -3.01
N THR A 317 3.32 -20.12 -2.03
CA THR A 317 2.66 -21.18 -1.23
C THR A 317 3.07 -21.05 0.24
N PRO A 318 2.32 -21.68 1.19
CA PRO A 318 2.73 -21.72 2.59
C PRO A 318 4.12 -22.37 2.81
N ARG A 319 4.47 -23.36 2.01
CA ARG A 319 5.79 -24.01 2.07
C ARG A 319 6.90 -23.06 1.58
N ASP A 320 6.65 -22.33 0.50
CA ASP A 320 7.59 -21.32 0.02
C ASP A 320 7.77 -20.18 1.05
N ALA A 321 6.71 -19.87 1.81
CA ALA A 321 6.79 -18.88 2.89
C ALA A 321 7.79 -19.32 3.97
N LEU A 322 7.80 -20.60 4.36
CA LEU A 322 8.82 -21.13 5.28
C LEU A 322 10.23 -21.01 4.69
N SER A 323 10.42 -21.47 3.45
CA SER A 323 11.73 -21.40 2.77
C SER A 323 12.21 -19.95 2.65
N ARG A 324 11.27 -19.02 2.42
CA ARG A 324 11.58 -17.59 2.37
C ARG A 324 11.99 -17.05 3.75
N LEU A 325 11.31 -17.46 4.83
CA LEU A 325 11.69 -17.12 6.20
C LEU A 325 13.08 -17.68 6.54
N GLU A 326 13.38 -18.94 6.19
CA GLU A 326 14.71 -19.53 6.35
C GLU A 326 15.80 -18.66 5.69
N THR A 327 15.56 -18.28 4.43
CA THR A 327 16.49 -17.42 3.67
C THR A 327 16.67 -16.06 4.34
N MET A 328 15.57 -15.41 4.76
CA MET A 328 15.64 -14.10 5.40
C MET A 328 16.35 -14.15 6.76
N VAL A 329 16.17 -15.21 7.55
CA VAL A 329 16.91 -15.41 8.80
C VAL A 329 18.41 -15.51 8.53
N LEU A 330 18.82 -16.25 7.50
CA LEU A 330 20.23 -16.35 7.10
C LEU A 330 20.80 -15.00 6.64
N MET A 331 19.98 -14.13 6.01
CA MET A 331 20.38 -12.77 5.65
C MET A 331 20.66 -11.86 6.86
N SER A 332 20.30 -12.28 8.08
CA SER A 332 20.62 -11.52 9.30
C SER A 332 22.12 -11.38 9.59
N GLY A 333 22.94 -12.18 8.89
CA GLY A 333 24.41 -12.24 9.08
C GLY A 333 24.83 -13.07 10.28
N MET A 334 23.90 -13.77 10.95
CA MET A 334 24.25 -14.72 12.02
C MET A 334 24.51 -16.11 11.43
N ASP A 335 25.60 -16.73 11.87
CA ASP A 335 25.92 -18.11 11.48
C ASP A 335 25.07 -19.09 12.31
N LEU A 336 23.88 -19.39 11.81
CA LEU A 336 22.93 -20.27 12.46
C LEU A 336 22.75 -21.57 11.61
N PRO A 337 22.88 -22.76 12.22
CA PRO A 337 22.54 -23.99 11.54
C PRO A 337 21.07 -23.97 11.08
N LEU A 338 20.81 -24.48 9.86
CA LEU A 338 19.45 -24.47 9.28
C LEU A 338 18.42 -25.16 10.18
N LYS A 339 18.82 -26.21 10.88
CA LYS A 339 17.96 -26.90 11.88
C LYS A 339 17.50 -25.94 12.99
N VAL A 340 18.40 -25.07 13.50
CA VAL A 340 18.07 -24.07 14.53
C VAL A 340 17.13 -23.02 13.97
N VAL A 341 17.35 -22.57 12.72
CA VAL A 341 16.46 -21.63 12.02
C VAL A 341 15.04 -22.21 11.92
N ARG A 342 14.91 -23.47 11.50
CA ARG A 342 13.63 -24.18 11.40
C ARG A 342 12.93 -24.33 12.76
N GLN A 343 13.70 -24.63 13.81
CA GLN A 343 13.17 -24.66 15.17
C GLN A 343 12.61 -23.31 15.61
N GLN A 344 13.34 -22.21 15.33
CA GLN A 344 12.88 -20.86 15.62
C GLN A 344 11.58 -20.52 14.87
N ILE A 345 11.49 -20.87 13.60
CA ILE A 345 10.29 -20.63 12.78
C ILE A 345 9.11 -21.44 13.32
N SER A 346 9.31 -22.74 13.56
CA SER A 346 8.22 -23.65 13.99
C SER A 346 7.71 -23.37 15.39
N SER A 347 8.51 -22.74 16.25
CA SER A 347 8.07 -22.32 17.59
C SER A 347 7.44 -20.93 17.61
N ALA A 348 7.82 -20.06 16.66
CA ALA A 348 7.37 -18.66 16.61
C ALA A 348 6.07 -18.48 15.84
N VAL A 349 5.91 -19.17 14.70
CA VAL A 349 4.78 -18.98 13.78
C VAL A 349 3.74 -20.06 14.03
N ASP A 350 2.51 -19.66 14.36
CA ASP A 350 1.36 -20.56 14.54
C ASP A 350 0.60 -20.79 13.22
N LEU A 351 0.44 -19.75 12.39
CA LEU A 351 -0.43 -19.79 11.23
C LEU A 351 0.15 -19.07 10.02
N ILE A 352 0.02 -19.65 8.83
CA ILE A 352 0.34 -19.03 7.55
C ILE A 352 -0.96 -18.88 6.76
N ILE A 353 -1.28 -17.65 6.32
CA ILE A 353 -2.44 -17.35 5.48
C ILE A 353 -1.94 -16.98 4.09
N GLN A 354 -2.24 -17.82 3.10
CA GLN A 354 -1.83 -17.59 1.71
C GLN A 354 -2.88 -16.80 0.95
N GLN A 355 -2.49 -15.65 0.43
CA GLN A 355 -3.31 -14.74 -0.38
C GLN A 355 -2.85 -14.75 -1.83
N THR A 356 -3.73 -15.04 -2.77
CA THR A 356 -3.38 -15.14 -4.20
C THR A 356 -4.27 -14.23 -5.05
N ARG A 357 -3.66 -13.53 -6.01
CA ARG A 357 -4.39 -12.90 -7.11
C ARG A 357 -4.52 -13.92 -8.23
N LEU A 358 -5.75 -14.34 -8.51
CA LEU A 358 -6.04 -15.31 -9.55
C LEU A 358 -5.94 -14.67 -10.95
N LYS A 359 -5.92 -15.50 -12.00
CA LYS A 359 -5.76 -15.04 -13.39
C LYS A 359 -6.89 -14.12 -13.88
N ASP A 360 -8.08 -14.24 -13.29
CA ASP A 360 -9.23 -13.37 -13.55
C ASP A 360 -9.18 -12.03 -12.79
N GLY A 361 -8.08 -11.77 -12.05
CA GLY A 361 -7.88 -10.57 -11.25
C GLY A 361 -8.49 -10.64 -9.85
N SER A 362 -9.31 -11.64 -9.53
CA SER A 362 -9.88 -11.81 -8.19
C SER A 362 -8.78 -12.16 -7.17
N ARG A 363 -8.97 -11.71 -5.92
CA ARG A 363 -8.05 -11.97 -4.82
C ARG A 363 -8.70 -12.91 -3.82
N LYS A 364 -8.03 -14.02 -3.50
CA LYS A 364 -8.58 -15.05 -2.61
C LYS A 364 -7.54 -15.51 -1.60
N VAL A 365 -7.98 -15.80 -0.40
CA VAL A 365 -7.21 -16.60 0.55
C VAL A 365 -7.24 -18.04 0.05
N THR A 366 -6.12 -18.53 -0.47
CA THR A 366 -6.06 -19.85 -1.11
C THR A 366 -5.68 -20.97 -0.16
N ALA A 367 -5.08 -20.64 1.00
CA ALA A 367 -4.83 -21.57 2.08
C ALA A 367 -4.78 -20.87 3.43
N ILE A 368 -5.23 -21.53 4.49
CA ILE A 368 -4.94 -21.22 5.89
C ILE A 368 -4.30 -22.46 6.47
N THR A 369 -3.02 -22.35 6.82
CA THR A 369 -2.15 -23.47 7.13
C THR A 369 -1.54 -23.31 8.52
N GLU A 370 -1.72 -24.29 9.38
CA GLU A 370 -1.09 -24.39 10.71
C GLU A 370 0.36 -24.82 10.57
N VAL A 371 1.24 -24.22 11.36
CA VAL A 371 2.60 -24.68 11.60
C VAL A 371 2.58 -25.57 12.83
N VAL A 372 2.62 -26.89 12.62
CA VAL A 372 2.40 -27.91 13.67
C VAL A 372 3.63 -28.07 14.57
N GLY A 373 4.83 -27.92 14.00
CA GLY A 373 6.08 -28.18 14.69
C GLY A 373 7.12 -28.77 13.76
N MET A 374 8.02 -29.59 14.28
CA MET A 374 9.06 -30.25 13.49
C MET A 374 8.98 -31.78 13.59
N GLU A 375 9.15 -32.46 12.46
CA GLU A 375 9.48 -33.87 12.38
C GLU A 375 10.90 -34.03 11.83
N GLY A 376 11.83 -34.43 12.68
CA GLY A 376 13.25 -34.47 12.35
C GLY A 376 13.81 -33.09 12.04
N GLU A 377 14.09 -32.81 10.76
CA GLU A 377 14.58 -31.52 10.28
C GLU A 377 13.56 -30.75 9.42
N ILE A 378 12.33 -31.24 9.32
CA ILE A 378 11.28 -30.68 8.47
C ILE A 378 10.23 -30.00 9.31
N VAL A 379 9.86 -28.77 8.97
CA VAL A 379 8.70 -28.08 9.55
C VAL A 379 7.43 -28.68 8.95
N VAL A 380 6.54 -29.16 9.81
CA VAL A 380 5.27 -29.77 9.44
C VAL A 380 4.20 -28.71 9.31
N LEU A 381 3.48 -28.77 8.20
CA LEU A 381 2.38 -27.87 7.84
C LEU A 381 1.09 -28.66 7.67
N THR A 382 -0.02 -28.14 8.19
CA THR A 382 -1.36 -28.72 8.03
C THR A 382 -2.33 -27.67 7.50
N ASP A 383 -2.90 -27.90 6.32
CA ASP A 383 -3.93 -27.02 5.76
C ASP A 383 -5.25 -27.20 6.55
N ILE A 384 -5.78 -26.11 7.10
CA ILE A 384 -7.08 -26.07 7.76
C ILE A 384 -8.18 -25.67 6.76
N PHE A 385 -7.87 -24.70 5.88
CA PHE A 385 -8.72 -24.29 4.76
C PHE A 385 -7.91 -24.26 3.49
N LYS A 386 -8.57 -24.60 2.37
CA LYS A 386 -7.94 -24.62 1.06
C LYS A 386 -8.90 -24.17 -0.04
N PHE A 387 -8.38 -23.46 -1.04
CA PHE A 387 -9.12 -23.14 -2.25
C PHE A 387 -8.98 -24.29 -3.26
N GLU A 388 -10.10 -24.86 -3.68
CA GLU A 388 -10.16 -25.85 -4.75
C GLU A 388 -10.75 -25.23 -6.01
N GLN A 389 -9.91 -25.03 -7.02
CA GLN A 389 -10.38 -24.58 -8.32
C GLN A 389 -11.11 -25.68 -9.04
N THR A 390 -12.39 -25.44 -9.43
CA THR A 390 -13.24 -26.42 -10.11
C THR A 390 -13.33 -26.19 -11.61
N GLY A 391 -12.96 -24.99 -12.11
CA GLY A 391 -13.01 -24.69 -13.54
C GLY A 391 -12.80 -23.21 -13.85
N ILE A 392 -13.12 -22.87 -15.09
CA ILE A 392 -13.15 -21.49 -15.60
C ILE A 392 -14.53 -21.26 -16.22
N GLY A 393 -15.24 -20.25 -15.77
CA GLY A 393 -16.56 -19.85 -16.26
C GLY A 393 -16.52 -19.18 -17.62
N GLN A 394 -17.70 -18.98 -18.24
CA GLN A 394 -17.84 -18.40 -19.58
C GLN A 394 -17.22 -17.00 -19.74
N ASN A 395 -17.09 -16.23 -18.67
CA ASN A 395 -16.51 -14.89 -18.67
C ASN A 395 -15.02 -14.88 -18.25
N GLY A 396 -14.33 -16.03 -18.32
CA GLY A 396 -12.95 -16.17 -17.86
C GLY A 396 -12.80 -16.13 -16.33
N LYS A 397 -13.88 -16.04 -15.55
CA LYS A 397 -13.86 -16.08 -14.10
C LYS A 397 -13.42 -17.46 -13.61
N ILE A 398 -12.53 -17.46 -12.63
CA ILE A 398 -12.11 -18.71 -11.98
C ILE A 398 -13.22 -19.19 -11.06
N LEU A 399 -13.70 -20.41 -11.32
CA LEU A 399 -14.64 -21.11 -10.47
C LEU A 399 -13.86 -21.95 -9.48
N GLY A 400 -14.28 -21.91 -8.22
CA GLY A 400 -13.66 -22.68 -7.17
C GLY A 400 -14.33 -22.40 -5.83
N GLU A 401 -14.01 -23.22 -4.85
CA GLU A 401 -14.61 -23.19 -3.55
C GLU A 401 -13.53 -23.16 -2.46
N LEU A 402 -13.73 -22.27 -1.49
CA LEU A 402 -12.93 -22.20 -0.27
C LEU A 402 -13.50 -23.20 0.73
N LYS A 403 -12.79 -24.32 0.94
CA LYS A 403 -13.26 -25.43 1.76
C LYS A 403 -12.42 -25.63 3.00
N PRO A 404 -13.03 -25.97 4.14
CA PRO A 404 -12.31 -26.58 5.25
C PRO A 404 -11.85 -27.98 4.84
N THR A 405 -10.71 -28.42 5.40
CA THR A 405 -10.11 -29.73 5.09
C THR A 405 -10.63 -30.88 5.97
N GLY A 406 -11.43 -30.58 6.99
CA GLY A 406 -11.87 -31.54 7.99
C GLY A 406 -10.92 -31.67 9.20
N ILE A 407 -9.79 -30.95 9.17
CA ILE A 407 -8.78 -31.00 10.23
C ILE A 407 -9.01 -29.87 11.22
N ARG A 408 -9.02 -30.19 12.52
CA ARG A 408 -8.97 -29.19 13.59
C ARG A 408 -7.52 -28.87 13.93
N PRO A 409 -7.19 -27.58 14.14
CA PRO A 409 -5.83 -27.19 14.49
C PRO A 409 -5.42 -27.72 15.88
N ILE A 410 -4.14 -28.05 16.04
CA ILE A 410 -3.57 -28.51 17.31
C ILE A 410 -3.62 -27.39 18.37
N PHE A 411 -3.54 -26.12 17.96
CA PHE A 411 -3.70 -24.99 18.87
C PHE A 411 -5.17 -24.74 19.29
N GLY A 412 -6.13 -25.57 18.89
CA GLY A 412 -7.55 -25.47 19.30
C GLY A 412 -7.78 -25.19 20.79
N PRO A 413 -7.08 -25.84 21.72
CA PRO A 413 -7.20 -25.55 23.16
C PRO A 413 -6.83 -24.08 23.52
N ARG A 414 -5.92 -23.41 22.80
CA ARG A 414 -5.63 -21.99 23.01
C ARG A 414 -6.82 -21.10 22.65
N LEU A 415 -7.56 -21.46 21.59
CA LEU A 415 -8.78 -20.76 21.18
C LEU A 415 -9.89 -20.93 22.22
N GLU A 416 -10.06 -22.16 22.72
CA GLU A 416 -11.05 -22.48 23.77
C GLU A 416 -10.74 -21.74 25.08
N ALA A 417 -9.47 -21.66 25.48
CA ALA A 417 -9.03 -20.94 26.67
C ALA A 417 -9.30 -19.41 26.54
N ALA A 418 -9.27 -18.87 25.31
CA ALA A 418 -9.65 -17.49 25.01
C ALA A 418 -11.18 -17.29 24.85
N GLY A 419 -11.98 -18.33 25.09
CA GLY A 419 -13.45 -18.27 25.05
C GLY A 419 -14.08 -18.60 23.69
N PHE A 420 -13.30 -19.04 22.69
CA PHE A 420 -13.81 -19.39 21.37
C PHE A 420 -14.11 -20.88 21.26
N LYS A 421 -15.39 -21.25 21.31
CA LYS A 421 -15.85 -22.61 21.06
C LYS A 421 -16.26 -22.75 19.59
N LEU A 422 -15.29 -22.97 18.71
CA LEU A 422 -15.53 -23.13 17.28
C LEU A 422 -16.20 -24.52 17.05
N GLY A 423 -17.38 -24.50 16.45
CA GLY A 423 -18.15 -25.70 16.14
C GLY A 423 -17.48 -26.58 15.07
N ALA A 424 -17.91 -27.83 14.98
CA ALA A 424 -17.39 -28.77 13.98
C ALA A 424 -17.67 -28.31 12.54
N GLU A 425 -18.77 -27.57 12.32
CA GLU A 425 -19.21 -27.02 11.05
C GLU A 425 -18.19 -26.08 10.39
N ILE A 426 -17.37 -25.40 11.20
CA ILE A 426 -16.31 -24.51 10.71
C ILE A 426 -15.23 -25.30 9.96
N PHE A 427 -14.95 -26.51 10.42
CA PHE A 427 -13.85 -27.34 9.92
C PHE A 427 -14.29 -28.44 8.96
N MET A 428 -15.62 -28.72 8.86
CA MET A 428 -16.13 -29.80 8.01
C MET A 428 -16.56 -29.28 6.64
N PRO A 429 -16.15 -29.97 5.53
CA PRO A 429 -16.67 -29.68 4.20
C PRO A 429 -18.19 -29.84 4.16
N ALA A 430 -18.88 -28.98 3.41
CA ALA A 430 -20.31 -29.09 3.18
C ALA A 430 -20.62 -30.48 2.56
N GLY A 431 -21.39 -31.33 3.26
CA GLY A 431 -21.70 -32.70 2.86
C GLY A 431 -21.04 -33.81 3.72
N GLY A 432 -20.18 -33.44 4.69
CA GLY A 432 -19.44 -34.40 5.50
C GLY A 432 -20.21 -35.08 6.66
N LEU A 433 -21.50 -34.82 6.87
CA LEU A 433 -22.33 -35.40 7.95
C LEU A 433 -23.44 -36.34 7.42
N ASN A 434 -23.11 -37.23 6.50
CA ASN A 434 -23.94 -38.40 6.25
C ASN A 434 -23.33 -39.63 6.92
N LEU A 435 -23.01 -39.53 8.22
CA LEU A 435 -22.74 -40.68 9.08
C LEU A 435 -24.05 -41.12 9.72
N GLY A 436 -24.68 -42.11 9.09
CA GLY A 436 -25.63 -42.96 9.80
C GLY A 436 -27.09 -42.88 9.41
N GLN A 437 -27.42 -43.40 8.26
CA GLN A 437 -28.61 -44.26 8.10
C GLN A 437 -28.21 -45.50 7.28
N ARG A 438 -27.47 -46.40 7.92
CA ARG A 438 -27.55 -47.82 7.57
C ARG A 438 -28.27 -48.50 8.73
N ARG A 439 -29.56 -48.76 8.47
CA ARG A 439 -30.32 -49.80 9.18
C ARG A 439 -29.80 -51.17 8.79
#